data_5dc0f448a094fcbe2af6f9d5d28c50c9
#
_entry.id   5dc0f448a094fcbe2af6f9d5d28c50c9
#
_cell.length_a   1.000
_cell.length_b   1.000
_cell.length_c   1.000
_cell.angle_alpha   90.00
_cell.angle_beta   90.00
_cell.angle_gamma   90.00
#
_symmetry.space_group_name_H-M   'P 1'
#
loop_
_entity.id
_entity.type
_entity.pdbx_description
1 polymer ?
#
loop_
_entity_poly.entity_id
_entity_poly.type
_entity_poly.pdbx_seq_one_letter_code
_entity_poly.pdbx_strand_id
1 'polypeptide(L)' 'MRNKLYDNADSFAMSFDEEWEKINCEDLKLKIDKVFELLSDHPFLMSNPKNARKLAEFRIFSLKKL' A
#
# COMPACT_ATOMS: atom_id res chain seq x y z
N MET A 1 16.71 7.63 6.69
CA MET A 1 15.62 7.83 6.31
C MET A 1 15.36 7.63 4.95
N ARG A 2 14.39 7.25 4.49
CA ARG A 2 14.19 7.04 3.27
C ARG A 2 13.48 8.07 2.74
N ASN A 3 13.82 8.73 1.98
CA ASN A 3 13.15 9.75 1.52
C ASN A 3 12.89 9.62 0.12
N LYS A 4 13.21 8.57 -0.51
CA LYS A 4 12.92 8.43 -1.90
C LYS A 4 11.90 7.37 -2.13
N LEU A 5 10.93 7.65 -2.99
CA LEU A 5 9.94 6.69 -3.43
C LEU A 5 10.34 6.23 -4.81
N TYR A 6 10.44 4.94 -4.99
CA TYR A 6 10.84 4.38 -6.27
C TYR A 6 9.67 3.69 -6.96
N ASP A 7 9.69 3.67 -8.28
CA ASP A 7 8.67 3.01 -9.07
C ASP A 7 8.99 1.52 -9.10
N ASN A 8 8.85 0.87 -7.96
CA ASN A 8 9.03 -0.56 -7.89
C ASN A 8 8.20 -1.14 -6.75
N ALA A 9 8.02 -2.46 -6.80
CA ALA A 9 7.13 -3.14 -5.87
C ALA A 9 7.64 -3.06 -4.43
N ASP A 10 8.94 -3.15 -4.24
CA ASP A 10 9.49 -3.13 -2.87
C ASP A 10 9.20 -1.81 -2.18
N SER A 11 9.42 -0.71 -2.89
CA SER A 11 9.15 0.60 -2.32
C SER A 11 7.67 0.76 -1.99
N PHE A 12 6.82 0.31 -2.89
CA PHE A 12 5.39 0.40 -2.65
C PHE A 12 4.98 -0.45 -1.47
N ALA A 13 5.52 -1.67 -1.37
CA ALA A 13 5.16 -2.56 -0.28
C ALA A 13 5.53 -1.96 1.07
N MET A 14 6.70 -1.34 1.16
CA MET A 14 7.12 -0.72 2.41
C MET A 14 6.21 0.45 2.77
N SER A 15 5.89 1.28 1.79
CA SER A 15 5.00 2.41 2.04
C SER A 15 3.61 1.93 2.42
N PHE A 16 3.14 0.89 1.75
CA PHE A 16 1.84 0.33 2.05
C PHE A 16 1.79 -0.17 3.50
N ASP A 17 2.81 -0.90 3.91
CA ASP A 17 2.84 -1.43 5.26
C ASP A 17 2.84 -0.32 6.30
N GLU A 18 3.60 0.74 6.06
CA GLU A 18 3.67 1.86 6.99
C GLU A 18 2.31 2.53 7.16
N GLU A 19 1.65 2.79 6.04
CA GLU A 19 0.36 3.46 6.11
C GLU A 19 -0.71 2.54 6.67
N TRP A 20 -0.62 1.26 6.36
CA TRP A 20 -1.57 0.29 6.88
C TRP A 20 -1.55 0.28 8.41
N GLU A 21 -0.36 0.34 8.99
CA GLU A 21 -0.22 0.31 10.43
C GLU A 21 -0.79 1.56 11.09
N LYS A 22 -0.77 2.67 10.39
CA LYS A 22 -1.24 3.92 10.95
C LYS A 22 -2.74 4.07 10.93
N ILE A 23 -3.41 3.39 10.01
CA ILE A 23 -4.84 3.55 9.85
C ILE A 23 -5.59 2.60 10.74
N ASN A 24 -6.52 3.16 11.52
CA ASN A 24 -7.31 2.36 12.43
C ASN A 24 -8.72 2.26 11.88
N CYS A 25 -8.97 1.26 11.06
CA CYS A 25 -10.27 1.09 10.42
C CYS A 25 -10.59 -0.40 10.40
N GLU A 26 -11.79 -0.74 10.83
CA GLU A 26 -12.17 -2.14 10.93
C GLU A 26 -12.60 -2.74 9.60
N ASP A 27 -13.12 -1.90 8.71
CA ASP A 27 -13.55 -2.40 7.42
C ASP A 27 -12.34 -2.52 6.51
N LEU A 28 -12.02 -3.77 6.16
CA LEU A 28 -10.83 -4.05 5.38
C LEU A 28 -10.82 -3.31 4.06
N LYS A 29 -11.95 -3.30 3.39
CA LYS A 29 -12.02 -2.66 2.09
C LYS A 29 -11.82 -1.16 2.18
N LEU A 30 -12.44 -0.54 3.18
CA LEU A 30 -12.26 0.87 3.38
C LEU A 30 -10.83 1.20 3.79
N LYS A 31 -10.22 0.32 4.57
CA LYS A 31 -8.84 0.54 5.00
C LYS A 31 -7.92 0.52 3.79
N ILE A 32 -8.12 -0.41 2.88
CA ILE A 32 -7.33 -0.48 1.66
C ILE A 32 -7.50 0.81 0.86
N ASP A 33 -8.74 1.26 0.71
CA ASP A 33 -9.00 2.47 -0.05
C ASP A 33 -8.32 3.68 0.57
N LYS A 34 -8.33 3.77 1.89
CA LYS A 34 -7.67 4.88 2.57
C LYS A 34 -6.18 4.86 2.36
N VAL A 35 -5.57 3.69 2.42
CA VAL A 35 -4.14 3.57 2.19
C VAL A 35 -3.80 3.97 0.76
N PHE A 36 -4.60 3.52 -0.19
CA PHE A 36 -4.35 3.86 -1.59
C PHE A 36 -4.51 5.36 -1.82
N GLU A 37 -5.43 5.99 -1.11
CA GLU A 37 -5.59 7.43 -1.21
C GLU A 37 -4.35 8.15 -0.70
N LEU A 38 -3.80 7.68 0.42
CA LEU A 38 -2.59 8.27 0.98
C LEU A 38 -1.38 8.06 0.09
N LEU A 39 -1.37 6.97 -0.66
CA LEU A 39 -0.25 6.64 -1.53
C LEU A 39 -0.52 7.04 -2.98
N SER A 40 -1.48 7.89 -3.22
CA SER A 40 -1.90 8.21 -4.58
C SER A 40 -0.78 8.83 -5.40
N ASP A 41 0.20 9.45 -4.77
CA ASP A 41 1.31 10.03 -5.50
C ASP A 41 2.54 9.12 -5.55
N HIS A 42 2.41 7.88 -5.07
CA HIS A 42 3.53 6.96 -5.13
C HIS A 42 3.77 6.55 -6.59
N PRO A 43 5.03 6.60 -7.03
CA PRO A 43 5.32 6.31 -8.45
C PRO A 43 4.84 4.95 -8.92
N PHE A 44 5.01 3.93 -8.10
CA PHE A 44 4.60 2.58 -8.50
C PHE A 44 3.08 2.51 -8.68
N LEU A 45 2.35 3.14 -7.78
CA LEU A 45 0.89 3.13 -7.88
C LEU A 45 0.43 3.89 -9.12
N MET A 46 1.09 4.99 -9.42
CA MET A 46 0.73 5.77 -10.59
C MET A 46 1.06 5.03 -11.89
N SER A 47 2.18 4.32 -11.92
CA SER A 47 2.60 3.61 -13.12
C SER A 47 1.90 2.28 -13.29
N ASN A 48 1.65 1.58 -12.18
CA ASN A 48 1.14 0.22 -12.22
C ASN A 48 0.00 0.02 -11.24
N PRO A 49 -1.12 0.70 -11.45
CA PRO A 49 -2.21 0.63 -10.46
C PRO A 49 -2.75 -0.77 -10.23
N LYS A 50 -2.83 -1.58 -11.28
CA LYS A 50 -3.34 -2.93 -11.10
C LYS A 50 -2.38 -3.81 -10.31
N ASN A 51 -1.10 -3.68 -10.60
CA ASN A 51 -0.11 -4.46 -9.88
C ASN A 51 0.00 -4.00 -8.44
N ALA A 52 -0.14 -2.71 -8.21
CA ALA A 52 -0.13 -2.18 -6.85
C ALA A 52 -1.28 -2.77 -6.04
N ARG A 53 -2.45 -2.88 -6.66
CA ARG A 53 -3.60 -3.45 -5.97
C ARG A 53 -3.37 -4.91 -5.64
N LYS A 54 -2.85 -5.66 -6.58
CA LYS A 54 -2.57 -7.08 -6.34
C LYS A 54 -1.53 -7.25 -5.25
N LEU A 55 -0.52 -6.42 -5.26
CA LEU A 55 0.53 -6.49 -4.26
C LEU A 55 -0.04 -6.19 -2.88
N ALA A 56 -0.90 -5.18 -2.79
CA ALA A 56 -1.50 -4.83 -1.52
C ALA A 56 -2.33 -5.98 -0.97
N GLU A 57 -3.12 -6.60 -1.83
CA GLU A 57 -3.94 -7.73 -1.41
C GLU A 57 -3.08 -8.89 -0.96
N PHE A 58 -1.99 -9.13 -1.67
CA PHE A 58 -1.08 -10.19 -1.32
C PHE A 58 -0.43 -9.94 0.04
N ARG A 59 -0.05 -8.70 0.29
CA ARG A 59 0.57 -8.35 1.58
C ARG A 59 -0.40 -8.57 2.73
N ILE A 60 -1.64 -8.15 2.55
CA ILE A 60 -2.64 -8.32 3.60
C ILE A 60 -2.85 -9.80 3.90
N PHE A 61 -2.98 -10.58 2.85
CA PHE A 61 -3.21 -11.99 2.98
C PHE A 61 -2.03 -12.72 3.57
N SER A 62 -0.84 -12.50 3.01
CA SER A 62 0.37 -13.19 3.43
C SER A 62 0.79 -12.85 4.84
N LEU A 63 0.65 -11.60 5.22
CA LEU A 63 1.10 -11.16 6.52
C LEU A 63 -0.03 -11.11 7.53
N LYS A 64 -1.20 -11.54 7.11
CA LYS A 64 -2.35 -11.61 8.02
C LYS A 64 -2.60 -10.29 8.70
N LYS A 65 -2.67 -9.25 7.93
CA LYS A 65 -2.93 -7.94 8.48
C LYS A 65 -4.40 -7.68 8.68
N LEU A 66 -5.19 -8.69 8.69
CA LEU A 66 -6.63 -8.57 8.86
C LEU A 66 -7.02 -8.12 10.25
#